data_6217f2190db6cb6dfebc196ae49f712e
#
_entry.id   6217f2190db6cb6dfebc196ae49f712e
#
_cell.length_a   1.000
_cell.length_b   1.000
_cell.length_c   1.000
_cell.angle_alpha   90.00
_cell.angle_beta   90.00
_cell.angle_gamma   90.00
#
_symmetry.space_group_name_H-M   'P 1'
#
loop_
_entity.id
_entity.type
_entity.pdbx_description
1 polymer ?
#
loop_
_entity_poly.entity_id
_entity_poly.type
_entity_poly.pdbx_seq_one_letter_code
_entity_poly.pdbx_strand_id
1 'polypeptide(L)' 'MDLVKRLEVYRLENKITQQAIARKLGVSFVTVNRWFNGKAKPGKMQQYHIEKLLKKNPMDSES' A
#
# COMPACT_ATOMS: atom_id res chain seq x y z
N MET A 1 -6.27 5.85 11.89
CA MET A 1 -6.45 5.97 10.45
C MET A 1 -6.37 4.61 9.80
N ASP A 2 -7.27 4.37 8.88
CA ASP A 2 -7.33 3.12 8.16
C ASP A 2 -6.03 2.85 7.39
N LEU A 3 -5.61 1.59 7.37
CA LEU A 3 -4.36 1.22 6.71
C LEU A 3 -4.41 1.51 5.20
N VAL A 4 -5.56 1.27 4.57
CA VAL A 4 -5.72 1.56 3.16
C VAL A 4 -5.62 3.06 2.91
N LYS A 5 -6.18 3.84 3.81
CA LYS A 5 -6.09 5.29 3.70
C LYS A 5 -4.64 5.75 3.80
N ARG A 6 -3.89 5.17 4.70
CA ARG A 6 -2.48 5.49 4.84
C ARG A 6 -1.71 5.13 3.58
N LEU A 7 -2.07 3.99 3.00
CA LEU A 7 -1.44 3.56 1.75
C LEU A 7 -1.75 4.54 0.62
N GLU A 8 -2.97 5.03 0.59
CA GLU A 8 -3.36 5.99 -0.43
C GLU A 8 -2.58 7.29 -0.29
N VAL A 9 -2.44 7.77 0.94
CA VAL A 9 -1.65 8.97 1.19
C VAL A 9 -0.21 8.76 0.76
N TYR A 10 0.36 7.63 1.11
CA TYR A 10 1.72 7.28 0.71
C TYR A 10 1.86 7.31 -0.81
N ARG A 11 0.88 6.73 -1.50
CA ARG A 11 0.91 6.67 -2.96
C ARG A 11 0.90 8.08 -3.56
N LEU A 12 0.01 8.92 -3.03
CA LEU A 12 -0.13 10.27 -3.56
C LEU A 12 1.09 11.13 -3.27
N GLU A 13 1.63 10.99 -2.08
CA GLU A 13 2.81 11.78 -1.69
C GLU A 13 4.03 11.41 -2.51
N ASN A 14 4.14 10.15 -2.87
CA ASN A 14 5.28 9.68 -3.63
C ASN A 14 5.00 9.60 -5.13
N LYS A 15 3.81 10.02 -5.54
CA LYS A 15 3.41 10.04 -6.95
C LYS A 15 3.54 8.67 -7.59
N ILE A 16 3.06 7.67 -6.87
CA ILE A 16 3.10 6.28 -7.32
C ILE A 16 1.72 5.87 -7.81
N THR A 17 1.68 5.15 -8.93
CA THR A 17 0.40 4.68 -9.46
C THR A 17 -0.10 3.49 -8.66
N GLN A 18 -1.40 3.20 -8.80
CA GLN A 18 -1.96 2.00 -8.17
C GLN A 18 -1.29 0.75 -8.71
N GLN A 19 -0.94 0.75 -9.98
CA GLN A 19 -0.28 -0.39 -10.57
C GLN A 19 1.10 -0.61 -9.94
N ALA A 20 1.82 0.46 -9.67
CA ALA A 20 3.11 0.34 -9.01
C ALA A 20 2.96 -0.17 -7.58
N ILE A 21 1.91 0.27 -6.89
CA ILE A 21 1.61 -0.23 -5.55
C ILE A 21 1.35 -1.73 -5.61
N ALA A 22 0.56 -2.17 -6.60
CA ALA A 22 0.25 -3.59 -6.75
C ALA A 22 1.53 -4.40 -6.93
N ARG A 23 2.43 -3.90 -7.73
CA ARG A 23 3.71 -4.57 -7.95
C ARG A 23 4.52 -4.68 -6.67
N LYS A 24 4.58 -3.58 -5.92
CA LYS A 24 5.36 -3.57 -4.70
C LYS A 24 4.81 -4.53 -3.67
N LEU A 25 3.51 -4.74 -3.68
CA LEU A 25 2.85 -5.62 -2.71
C LEU A 25 2.68 -7.05 -3.24
N GLY A 26 2.97 -7.27 -4.51
CA GLY A 26 2.83 -8.61 -5.08
C GLY A 26 1.40 -9.04 -5.31
N VAL A 27 0.51 -8.09 -5.57
CA VAL A 27 -0.89 -8.39 -5.83
C VAL A 27 -1.28 -7.79 -7.18
N SER A 28 -2.50 -8.10 -7.64
CA SER A 28 -2.95 -7.59 -8.91
C SER A 28 -3.44 -6.14 -8.75
N PHE A 29 -3.44 -5.42 -9.86
CA PHE A 29 -3.98 -4.08 -9.89
C PHE A 29 -5.45 -4.06 -9.45
N VAL A 30 -6.21 -5.06 -9.89
CA VAL A 30 -7.62 -5.14 -9.53
C VAL A 30 -7.79 -5.20 -8.02
N THR A 31 -6.94 -5.96 -7.36
CA THR A 31 -7.00 -6.07 -5.91
C THR A 31 -6.78 -4.73 -5.23
N VAL A 32 -5.75 -4.01 -5.65
CA VAL A 32 -5.45 -2.70 -5.07
C VAL A 32 -6.57 -1.72 -5.36
N ASN A 33 -7.08 -1.75 -6.59
CA ASN A 33 -8.17 -0.86 -6.97
C ASN A 33 -9.41 -1.09 -6.10
N ARG A 34 -9.70 -2.34 -5.78
CA ARG A 34 -10.83 -2.67 -4.93
C ARG A 34 -10.64 -2.12 -3.51
N TRP A 35 -9.42 -2.21 -3.01
CA TRP A 35 -9.14 -1.65 -1.69
C TRP A 35 -9.41 -0.15 -1.67
N PHE A 36 -8.93 0.56 -2.67
CA PHE A 36 -9.08 2.01 -2.71
C PHE A 36 -10.53 2.43 -2.96
N ASN A 37 -11.31 1.57 -3.58
CA ASN A 37 -12.72 1.86 -3.81
C ASN A 37 -13.63 1.35 -2.68
N GLY A 38 -13.05 0.78 -1.65
CA GLY A 38 -13.82 0.30 -0.53
C GLY A 38 -14.61 -0.97 -0.80
N LYS A 39 -14.26 -1.69 -1.86
CA LYS A 39 -14.98 -2.91 -2.24
C LYS A 39 -14.40 -4.15 -1.60
N ALA A 40 -13.20 -4.07 -1.07
CA ALA A 40 -12.54 -5.17 -0.42
C ALA A 40 -11.53 -4.63 0.58
N LYS A 41 -11.14 -5.46 1.52
CA LYS A 41 -10.14 -5.07 2.51
C LYS A 41 -8.96 -6.02 2.41
N PRO A 42 -7.74 -5.52 2.64
CA PRO A 42 -6.58 -6.40 2.62
C PRO A 42 -6.65 -7.41 3.76
N GLY A 43 -6.28 -8.64 3.46
CA GLY A 43 -6.18 -9.66 4.47
C GLY A 43 -4.96 -9.43 5.36
N LYS A 44 -4.79 -10.28 6.35
CA LYS A 44 -3.71 -10.10 7.33
C LYS A 44 -2.34 -10.07 6.68
N MET A 45 -2.09 -10.98 5.76
CA MET A 45 -0.82 -11.03 5.08
C MET A 45 -0.55 -9.76 4.31
N GLN A 46 -1.58 -9.25 3.63
CA GLN A 46 -1.43 -8.04 2.86
C GLN A 46 -1.25 -6.82 3.76
N GLN A 47 -1.93 -6.82 4.88
CA GLN A 47 -1.75 -5.74 5.85
C GLN A 47 -0.31 -5.68 6.31
N TYR A 48 0.30 -6.83 6.55
CA TYR A 48 1.69 -6.89 6.95
C TYR A 48 2.59 -6.28 5.87
N HIS A 49 2.34 -6.65 4.63
CA HIS A 49 3.15 -6.11 3.53
C HIS A 49 2.94 -4.62 3.35
N ILE A 50 1.72 -4.16 3.54
CA ILE A 50 1.43 -2.73 3.45
C ILE A 50 2.17 -1.98 4.54
N GLU A 51 2.13 -2.49 5.76
CA GLU A 51 2.81 -1.84 6.86
C GLU A 51 4.32 -1.78 6.63
N LYS A 52 4.88 -2.86 6.11
CA LYS A 52 6.29 -2.86 5.78
C LYS A 52 6.63 -1.80 4.74
N LEU A 53 5.78 -1.69 3.74
CA LEU A 53 6.00 -0.69 2.70
C LEU A 53 5.93 0.71 3.26
N LEU A 54 4.96 0.97 4.13
CA LEU A 54 4.78 2.30 4.70
C LEU A 54 5.93 2.70 5.61
N LYS A 55 6.55 1.73 6.26
CA LYS A 55 7.68 2.02 7.14
C LYS A 55 8.98 2.16 6.38
N LYS A 56 8.99 1.70 5.16
CA LYS A 56 10.22 1.66 4.39
C LYS A 56 10.43 2.98 3.69
N ASN A 57 11.18 3.86 4.30
CA ASN A 57 11.53 5.11 3.65
C ASN A 57 13.00 5.38 3.94
N PRO A 58 13.60 6.32 3.23
CA PRO A 58 15.04 6.55 3.35
C PRO A 58 15.50 6.88 4.76
N MET A 59 14.65 7.53 5.51
CA MET A 59 15.03 7.93 6.87
C MET A 59 15.11 6.74 7.80
N ASP A 60 14.27 5.72 7.56
CA ASP A 60 14.21 4.58 8.45
C ASP A 60 15.10 3.45 8.02
N SER A 61 15.57 3.46 6.80
CA SER A 61 16.20 2.29 6.24
C SER A 61 17.49 1.91 6.90
N GLU A 62 18.17 2.85 7.48
CA GLU A 62 19.46 2.54 8.05
C GLU A 62 19.38 2.05 9.46
N SER A 63 18.26 2.09 10.06
CA SER A 63 18.14 1.64 11.44
C SER A 63 18.15 0.12 11.55
#